data_ea827c0ac383a8a85a27a6de4ceb2562
#
_entry.id   ea827c0ac383a8a85a27a6de4ceb2562
#
_cell.length_a   1.000
_cell.length_b   1.000
_cell.length_c   1.000
_cell.angle_alpha   90.00
_cell.angle_beta   90.00
_cell.angle_gamma   90.00
#
_symmetry.space_group_name_H-M   'P 1'
#
loop_
_entity.id
_entity.type
_entity.pdbx_description
1 polymer ?
#
loop_
_entity_poly.entity_id
_entity_poly.type
_entity_poly.pdbx_seq_one_letter_code
_entity_poly.pdbx_strand_id
1 'polypeptide(L)'
;RSRADAELRFESRVPSWPLRKFLATNLERTEEGTWRWQINLPVLTAALPVLEGNPLGASDAYRGPVRFVAGGQSNYIEAGDHVTIRRHFPAARIDVIPESGHNPHMEAREAFVRLVRGA
;
A
#
# COMPACT_ATOMS: atom_id res chain seq x y z
N ARG A 1 22.95 10.63 -15.92
CA ARG A 1 21.61 10.51 -15.32
C ARG A 1 21.63 9.34 -14.34
N SER A 2 20.97 9.49 -13.18
CA SER A 2 21.10 8.58 -12.03
C SER A 2 19.73 8.39 -11.35
N ARG A 3 19.66 7.49 -10.35
CA ARG A 3 18.46 7.39 -9.48
C ARG A 3 18.17 8.71 -8.78
N ALA A 4 19.20 9.43 -8.35
CA ALA A 4 19.03 10.75 -7.74
C ALA A 4 18.36 11.76 -8.69
N ASP A 5 18.72 11.74 -9.98
CA ASP A 5 18.03 12.57 -10.98
C ASP A 5 16.55 12.21 -11.12
N ALA A 6 16.21 10.93 -11.03
CA ALA A 6 14.82 10.47 -11.08
C ALA A 6 14.05 10.93 -9.83
N GLU A 7 14.65 10.81 -8.64
CA GLU A 7 14.06 11.29 -7.38
C GLU A 7 13.74 12.79 -7.43
N LEU A 8 14.66 13.61 -7.97
CA LEU A 8 14.44 15.05 -8.16
C LEU A 8 13.29 15.35 -9.13
N ARG A 9 13.22 14.60 -10.24
CA ARG A 9 12.13 14.77 -11.23
C ARG A 9 10.75 14.39 -10.68
N PHE A 10 10.70 13.49 -9.71
CA PHE A 10 9.45 13.09 -9.06
C PHE A 10 9.00 14.08 -7.96
N GLU A 11 9.85 15.00 -7.53
CA GLU A 11 9.61 15.83 -6.35
C GLU A 11 8.31 16.63 -6.41
N SER A 12 8.01 17.20 -7.56
CA SER A 12 6.78 17.99 -7.75
C SER A 12 5.50 17.15 -7.74
N ARG A 13 5.58 15.86 -8.05
CA ARG A 13 4.43 14.94 -8.13
C ARG A 13 4.33 14.03 -6.91
N VAL A 14 5.45 13.73 -6.28
CA VAL A 14 5.56 12.86 -5.10
C VAL A 14 6.37 13.61 -4.04
N PRO A 15 5.73 14.47 -3.22
CA PRO A 15 6.42 15.27 -2.21
C PRO A 15 7.15 14.42 -1.15
N SER A 16 6.62 13.24 -0.82
CA SER A 16 7.21 12.34 0.17
C SER A 16 8.55 11.77 -0.32
N TRP A 17 9.65 12.20 0.32
CA TRP A 17 10.99 11.69 0.02
C TRP A 17 11.13 10.16 0.22
N PRO A 18 10.61 9.54 1.31
CA PRO A 18 10.64 8.09 1.46
C PRO A 18 9.92 7.35 0.33
N LEU A 19 8.78 7.89 -0.12
CA LEU A 19 8.04 7.30 -1.24
C LEU A 19 8.80 7.43 -2.56
N ARG A 20 9.45 8.58 -2.83
CA ARG A 20 10.32 8.73 -4.01
C ARG A 20 11.44 7.69 -4.03
N LYS A 21 12.10 7.49 -2.88
CA LYS A 21 13.15 6.46 -2.74
C LYS A 21 12.62 5.07 -3.02
N PHE A 22 11.47 4.74 -2.44
CA PHE A 22 10.81 3.46 -2.70
C PHE A 22 10.48 3.26 -4.19
N LEU A 23 9.89 4.25 -4.85
CA LEU A 23 9.61 4.18 -6.28
C LEU A 23 10.88 4.00 -7.11
N ALA A 24 11.95 4.71 -6.77
CA ALA A 24 13.23 4.63 -7.48
C ALA A 24 13.93 3.27 -7.34
N THR A 25 13.56 2.41 -6.38
CA THR A 25 14.07 1.03 -6.32
C THR A 25 13.66 0.19 -7.53
N ASN A 26 12.57 0.57 -8.21
CA ASN A 26 12.10 -0.09 -9.44
C ASN A 26 12.85 0.38 -10.71
N LEU A 27 13.86 1.22 -10.57
CA LEU A 27 14.74 1.60 -11.68
C LEU A 27 15.98 0.70 -11.69
N GLU A 28 16.27 0.13 -12.83
CA GLU A 28 17.50 -0.64 -13.08
C GLU A 28 18.33 -0.01 -14.20
N ARG A 29 19.62 -0.25 -14.14
CA ARG A 29 20.54 0.17 -15.20
C ARG A 29 20.66 -0.96 -16.22
N THR A 30 20.50 -0.65 -17.50
CA THR A 30 20.69 -1.61 -18.58
C THR A 30 22.18 -1.80 -18.88
N GLU A 31 22.51 -2.84 -19.64
CA GLU A 31 23.87 -3.11 -20.10
C GLU A 31 24.44 -1.96 -20.94
N GLU A 32 23.58 -1.27 -21.70
CA GLU A 32 23.93 -0.09 -22.50
C GLU A 32 24.11 1.18 -21.65
N GLY A 33 23.98 1.08 -20.30
CA GLY A 33 24.16 2.19 -19.39
C GLY A 33 22.97 3.15 -19.29
N THR A 34 21.82 2.83 -19.89
CA THR A 34 20.58 3.56 -19.75
C THR A 34 19.79 3.10 -18.53
N TRP A 35 18.67 3.76 -18.22
CA TRP A 35 17.81 3.41 -17.10
C TRP A 35 16.44 3.01 -17.63
N ARG A 36 15.89 1.92 -17.10
CA ARG A 36 14.54 1.47 -17.38
C ARG A 36 13.80 1.11 -16.10
N TRP A 37 12.47 1.08 -16.18
CA TRP A 37 11.66 0.51 -15.13
C TRP A 37 11.73 -1.02 -15.18
N GLN A 38 11.92 -1.67 -14.03
CA GLN A 38 11.81 -3.13 -13.88
C GLN A 38 10.35 -3.58 -14.05
N ILE A 39 9.42 -2.72 -13.62
CA ILE A 39 7.99 -2.98 -13.72
C ILE A 39 7.45 -2.58 -15.10
N ASN A 40 6.45 -3.31 -15.59
CA ASN A 40 5.79 -2.98 -16.85
C ASN A 40 4.75 -1.86 -16.65
N LEU A 41 5.20 -0.61 -16.60
CA LEU A 41 4.33 0.55 -16.40
C LEU A 41 3.17 0.64 -17.41
N PRO A 42 3.36 0.41 -18.73
CA PRO A 42 2.26 0.48 -19.69
C PRO A 42 1.15 -0.51 -19.35
N VAL A 43 1.49 -1.76 -19.02
CA VAL A 43 0.51 -2.79 -18.66
C VAL A 43 -0.18 -2.44 -17.34
N LEU A 44 0.58 -2.03 -16.32
CA LEU A 44 0.00 -1.62 -15.02
C LEU A 44 -0.94 -0.43 -15.18
N THR A 45 -0.56 0.57 -15.98
CA THR A 45 -1.40 1.74 -16.23
C THR A 45 -2.71 1.37 -16.93
N ALA A 46 -2.65 0.48 -17.91
CA ALA A 46 -3.83 -0.01 -18.59
C ALA A 46 -4.73 -0.87 -17.68
N ALA A 47 -4.15 -1.56 -16.70
CA ALA A 47 -4.87 -2.41 -15.75
C ALA A 47 -5.41 -1.65 -14.53
N LEU A 48 -5.06 -0.38 -14.31
CA LEU A 48 -5.48 0.40 -13.14
C LEU A 48 -6.99 0.30 -12.86
N PRO A 49 -7.91 0.47 -13.84
CA PRO A 49 -9.34 0.38 -13.56
C PRO A 49 -9.79 -0.95 -12.95
N VAL A 50 -9.07 -2.03 -13.28
CA VAL A 50 -9.32 -3.38 -12.72
C VAL A 50 -8.66 -3.52 -11.36
N LEU A 51 -7.41 -3.03 -11.22
CA LEU A 51 -6.64 -3.13 -9.97
C LEU A 51 -7.22 -2.29 -8.83
N GLU A 52 -7.86 -1.16 -9.15
CA GLU A 52 -8.53 -0.29 -8.18
C GLU A 52 -9.93 -0.78 -7.83
N GLY A 53 -10.47 -1.75 -8.57
CA GLY A 53 -11.77 -2.34 -8.31
C GLY A 53 -11.75 -3.33 -7.15
N ASN A 54 -12.91 -3.51 -6.50
CA ASN A 54 -13.06 -4.59 -5.52
C ASN A 54 -13.15 -5.94 -6.25
N PRO A 55 -12.22 -6.88 -6.04
CA PRO A 55 -12.25 -8.19 -6.70
C PRO A 55 -13.30 -9.14 -6.10
N LEU A 56 -13.88 -8.80 -4.95
CA LEU A 56 -14.83 -9.66 -4.25
C LEU A 56 -16.25 -9.46 -4.80
N GLY A 57 -16.92 -10.56 -5.11
CA GLY A 57 -18.35 -10.59 -5.40
C GLY A 57 -19.18 -10.39 -4.13
N ALA A 58 -20.44 -10.02 -4.31
CA ALA A 58 -21.33 -9.70 -3.18
C ALA A 58 -21.53 -10.86 -2.18
N SER A 59 -21.38 -12.11 -2.65
CA SER A 59 -21.53 -13.34 -1.84
C SER A 59 -20.22 -13.87 -1.27
N ASP A 60 -19.08 -13.31 -1.68
CA ASP A 60 -17.77 -13.80 -1.24
C ASP A 60 -17.56 -13.46 0.23
N ALA A 61 -17.25 -14.50 1.03
CA ALA A 61 -17.01 -14.32 2.45
C ALA A 61 -15.97 -15.33 2.96
N TYR A 62 -15.06 -14.83 3.78
CA TYR A 62 -14.15 -15.66 4.56
C TYR A 62 -14.52 -15.57 6.05
N ARG A 63 -14.86 -16.72 6.66
CA ARG A 63 -15.37 -16.79 8.04
C ARG A 63 -14.29 -17.07 9.08
N GLY A 64 -13.07 -17.32 8.66
CA GLY A 64 -11.93 -17.52 9.56
C GLY A 64 -11.45 -16.21 10.20
N PRO A 65 -10.48 -16.31 11.12
CA PRO A 65 -9.93 -15.15 11.80
C PRO A 65 -9.18 -14.24 10.82
N VAL A 66 -9.49 -12.95 10.86
CA VAL A 66 -8.83 -11.91 10.06
C VAL A 66 -8.59 -10.70 10.94
N ARG A 67 -7.45 -10.07 10.78
CA ARG A 67 -7.16 -8.77 11.39
C ARG A 67 -6.79 -7.75 10.29
N PHE A 68 -7.48 -6.64 10.29
CA PHE A 68 -7.12 -5.45 9.54
C PHE A 68 -6.39 -4.49 10.48
N VAL A 69 -5.24 -4.00 10.06
CA VAL A 69 -4.49 -2.97 10.79
C VAL A 69 -4.48 -1.72 9.92
N ALA A 70 -5.18 -0.70 10.35
CA ALA A 70 -5.30 0.58 9.67
C ALA A 70 -4.43 1.64 10.35
N GLY A 71 -3.85 2.53 9.55
CA GLY A 71 -3.24 3.75 10.06
C GLY A 71 -4.30 4.85 10.22
N GLY A 72 -4.32 5.50 11.38
CA GLY A 72 -5.30 6.54 11.67
C GLY A 72 -5.14 7.82 10.84
N GLN A 73 -3.97 8.01 10.22
CA GLN A 73 -3.67 9.11 9.30
C GLN A 73 -3.76 8.67 7.81
N SER A 74 -4.30 7.48 7.56
CA SER A 74 -4.49 6.91 6.22
C SER A 74 -5.96 6.93 5.84
N ASN A 75 -6.24 7.14 4.57
CA ASN A 75 -7.58 7.05 3.98
C ASN A 75 -7.85 5.71 3.25
N TYR A 76 -6.98 4.71 3.43
CA TYR A 76 -7.16 3.39 2.79
C TYR A 76 -8.24 2.54 3.46
N ILE A 77 -8.41 2.67 4.77
CA ILE A 77 -9.50 2.04 5.52
C ILE A 77 -10.09 3.11 6.42
N GLU A 78 -11.29 3.54 6.09
CA GLU A 78 -12.06 4.52 6.85
C GLU A 78 -13.22 3.84 7.61
N ALA A 79 -13.83 4.58 8.52
CA ALA A 79 -14.98 4.05 9.29
C ALA A 79 -16.12 3.54 8.42
N GLY A 80 -16.33 4.15 7.25
CA GLY A 80 -17.32 3.75 6.26
C GLY A 80 -17.09 2.37 5.64
N ASP A 81 -15.82 1.95 5.57
CA ASP A 81 -15.44 0.67 4.97
C ASP A 81 -15.69 -0.52 5.90
N HIS A 82 -15.85 -0.27 7.19
CA HIS A 82 -16.04 -1.34 8.19
C HIS A 82 -17.26 -2.22 7.89
N VAL A 83 -18.32 -1.66 7.33
CA VAL A 83 -19.52 -2.42 6.94
C VAL A 83 -19.21 -3.39 5.81
N THR A 84 -18.49 -2.92 4.80
CA THR A 84 -18.05 -3.74 3.65
C THR A 84 -17.07 -4.82 4.08
N ILE A 85 -16.07 -4.45 4.92
CA ILE A 85 -15.12 -5.40 5.49
C ILE A 85 -15.87 -6.52 6.24
N ARG A 86 -16.80 -6.19 7.12
CA ARG A 86 -17.54 -7.20 7.91
C ARG A 86 -18.50 -8.05 7.08
N ARG A 87 -18.98 -7.57 5.95
CA ARG A 87 -19.74 -8.38 5.00
C ARG A 87 -18.92 -9.55 4.47
N HIS A 88 -17.68 -9.27 4.04
CA HIS A 88 -16.78 -10.26 3.47
C HIS A 88 -15.98 -11.04 4.52
N PHE A 89 -15.76 -10.44 5.69
CA PHE A 89 -14.96 -10.98 6.79
C PHE A 89 -15.73 -10.83 8.12
N PRO A 90 -16.78 -11.65 8.39
CA PRO A 90 -17.63 -11.49 9.56
C PRO A 90 -16.88 -11.57 10.91
N ALA A 91 -15.77 -12.31 10.96
CA ALA A 91 -14.94 -12.46 12.16
C ALA A 91 -13.78 -11.45 12.22
N ALA A 92 -13.78 -10.42 11.35
CA ALA A 92 -12.68 -9.47 11.28
C ALA A 92 -12.57 -8.62 12.55
N ARG A 93 -11.34 -8.47 13.02
CA ARG A 93 -10.91 -7.40 13.93
C ARG A 93 -10.32 -6.27 13.12
N ILE A 94 -10.67 -5.04 13.46
CA ILE A 94 -10.14 -3.85 12.82
C ILE A 94 -9.47 -3.02 13.90
N ASP A 95 -8.15 -2.97 13.86
CA ASP A 95 -7.32 -2.20 14.80
C ASP A 95 -6.80 -0.96 14.07
N VAL A 96 -6.89 0.20 14.73
CA VAL A 96 -6.38 1.47 14.19
C VAL A 96 -5.18 1.90 15.01
N ILE A 97 -4.08 2.23 14.33
CA ILE A 97 -2.90 2.86 14.94
C ILE A 97 -2.98 4.36 14.65
N PRO A 98 -3.38 5.20 15.62
CA PRO A 98 -3.75 6.61 15.38
C PRO A 98 -2.64 7.46 14.76
N GLU A 99 -1.39 7.20 15.16
CA GLU A 99 -0.20 7.95 14.74
C GLU A 99 0.39 7.50 13.41
N SER A 100 -0.15 6.42 12.81
CA SER A 100 0.40 5.86 11.58
C SER A 100 -0.37 6.31 10.34
N GLY A 101 0.36 6.48 9.24
CA GLY A 101 -0.18 6.57 7.88
C GLY A 101 -0.42 5.19 7.27
N HIS A 102 -0.19 5.08 5.95
CA HIS A 102 -0.51 3.85 5.19
C HIS A 102 0.43 2.67 5.48
N ASN A 103 1.62 2.89 6.04
CA ASN A 103 2.62 1.86 6.28
C ASN A 103 2.88 1.63 7.78
N PRO A 104 1.92 1.11 8.55
CA PRO A 104 2.04 0.94 10.00
C PRO A 104 3.26 0.12 10.44
N HIS A 105 3.65 -0.87 9.64
CA HIS A 105 4.83 -1.70 9.88
C HIS A 105 6.16 -0.93 9.83
N MET A 106 6.18 0.24 9.19
CA MET A 106 7.34 1.13 9.10
C MET A 106 7.20 2.33 10.03
N GLU A 107 6.01 2.94 10.07
CA GLU A 107 5.76 4.23 10.71
C GLU A 107 5.47 4.08 12.22
N ALA A 108 4.85 2.95 12.62
CA ALA A 108 4.51 2.63 14.00
C ALA A 108 4.88 1.17 14.35
N ARG A 109 6.12 0.79 14.06
CA ARG A 109 6.60 -0.58 14.07
C ARG A 109 6.30 -1.35 15.37
N GLU A 110 6.53 -0.72 16.53
CA GLU A 110 6.29 -1.40 17.82
C GLU A 110 4.82 -1.68 18.06
N ALA A 111 3.94 -0.72 17.74
CA ALA A 111 2.50 -0.89 17.86
C ALA A 111 2.02 -2.00 16.91
N PHE A 112 2.50 -1.97 15.66
CA PHE A 112 2.19 -3.00 14.67
C PHE A 112 2.62 -4.40 15.14
N VAL A 113 3.86 -4.56 15.62
CA VAL A 113 4.38 -5.84 16.09
C VAL A 113 3.58 -6.36 17.31
N ARG A 114 3.19 -5.47 18.25
CA ARG A 114 2.34 -5.86 19.40
C ARG A 114 1.00 -6.41 18.92
N LEU A 115 0.36 -5.76 17.95
CA LEU A 115 -0.91 -6.22 17.38
C LEU A 115 -0.78 -7.59 16.72
N VAL A 116 0.26 -7.80 15.92
CA VAL A 116 0.47 -9.08 15.21
C VAL A 116 0.80 -10.22 16.19
N ARG A 117 1.60 -9.96 17.23
CA ARG A 117 1.96 -10.97 18.24
C ARG A 117 0.83 -11.30 19.21
N GLY A 118 -0.08 -10.37 19.44
CA GLY A 118 -1.25 -10.57 20.30
C GLY A 118 -2.45 -11.17 19.57
N ALA A 119 -2.22 -11.70 18.36
CA ALA A 119 -3.26 -12.32 17.55
C ALA A 119 -3.52 -13.77 17.97
#